data_f33348d37fe0db76581293379e238862
#
_entry.id   f33348d37fe0db76581293379e238862
#
_cell.length_a   1.000
_cell.length_b   1.000
_cell.length_c   1.000
_cell.angle_alpha   90.00
_cell.angle_beta   90.00
_cell.angle_gamma   90.00
#
_symmetry.space_group_name_H-M   'P 1'
#
loop_
_entity.id
_entity.type
_entity.pdbx_description
1 polymer ?
#
loop_
_entity_poly.entity_id
_entity_poly.type
_entity_poly.pdbx_seq_one_letter_code
_entity_poly.pdbx_strand_id
1 'polypeptide(L)'
;MYKRQVLYPGEEFSVYETIGPLDAANGYELAGAYENGQTVQSYGGGVCQVSTTLYNAVILAELEVTERSNHSMIVTYVKPSMDAAIAGDYKDLKFVNNQDVPIYIEGYTSGKNVYFNIYGEETRPANRKVTYESEVVSEQDPGTQFVATGDPVGTMSVSQGKHVGYVAQLWKVVTVNGVEESREVFNKSTYKASPKIVNVGTASEDPNASATIGAALATGDEGTIYAAVAQFTAAAAATPEQPAENQSAEEQAIVGDGQVDVSGDNGGNGQ
;
A
#
# COMPACT_ATOMS: atom_id res chain seq x y z
N MET A 1 -5.80 1.68 -20.82
CA MET A 1 -7.24 2.01 -20.74
C MET A 1 -7.38 3.51 -20.64
N TYR A 2 -8.08 4.16 -21.57
CA TYR A 2 -8.37 5.59 -21.48
C TYR A 2 -9.78 5.73 -20.92
N LYS A 3 -9.90 6.34 -19.73
CA LYS A 3 -11.20 6.77 -19.21
C LYS A 3 -11.27 8.29 -19.28
N ARG A 4 -12.37 8.79 -19.86
CA ARG A 4 -12.67 10.21 -20.01
C ARG A 4 -14.03 10.46 -19.39
N GLN A 5 -14.09 11.38 -18.42
CA GLN A 5 -15.34 11.67 -17.73
C GLN A 5 -15.47 13.18 -17.51
N VAL A 6 -16.64 13.69 -17.87
CA VAL A 6 -17.08 15.04 -17.46
C VAL A 6 -17.90 14.87 -16.19
N LEU A 7 -17.63 15.69 -15.19
CA LEU A 7 -18.37 15.74 -13.94
C LEU A 7 -18.94 17.16 -13.77
N TYR A 8 -20.26 17.27 -13.74
CA TYR A 8 -20.93 18.56 -13.59
C TYR A 8 -20.94 19.03 -12.14
N PRO A 9 -21.17 20.35 -11.87
CA PRO A 9 -21.26 20.87 -10.51
C PRO A 9 -22.24 20.07 -9.64
N GLY A 10 -21.79 19.67 -8.46
CA GLY A 10 -22.56 18.87 -7.50
C GLY A 10 -22.65 17.38 -7.80
N GLU A 11 -22.13 16.89 -8.92
CA GLU A 11 -22.10 15.46 -9.20
C GLU A 11 -21.02 14.75 -8.40
N GLU A 12 -21.35 13.57 -7.88
CA GLU A 12 -20.42 12.68 -7.18
C GLU A 12 -19.88 11.63 -8.15
N PHE A 13 -18.60 11.33 -8.00
CA PHE A 13 -17.91 10.24 -8.70
C PHE A 13 -17.54 9.15 -7.71
N SER A 14 -17.87 7.90 -8.02
CA SER A 14 -17.46 6.69 -7.31
C SER A 14 -16.49 5.89 -8.19
N VAL A 15 -15.32 5.58 -7.63
CA VAL A 15 -14.36 4.73 -8.33
C VAL A 15 -14.91 3.32 -8.47
N TYR A 16 -15.43 2.74 -7.40
CA TYR A 16 -15.97 1.38 -7.40
C TYR A 16 -17.08 1.18 -8.44
N GLU A 17 -18.06 2.10 -8.48
CA GLU A 17 -19.14 2.04 -9.48
C GLU A 17 -18.61 2.18 -10.92
N THR A 18 -17.56 2.98 -11.11
CA THR A 18 -16.97 3.24 -12.44
C THR A 18 -16.16 2.06 -12.96
N ILE A 19 -15.44 1.35 -12.08
CA ILE A 19 -14.60 0.22 -12.48
C ILE A 19 -15.38 -1.09 -12.60
N GLY A 20 -16.52 -1.20 -11.92
CA GLY A 20 -17.36 -2.39 -11.90
C GLY A 20 -16.74 -3.56 -11.10
N PRO A 21 -17.36 -4.75 -11.18
CA PRO A 21 -16.85 -5.93 -10.50
C PRO A 21 -15.41 -6.27 -10.94
N LEU A 22 -14.56 -6.57 -9.97
CA LEU A 22 -13.16 -6.94 -10.20
C LEU A 22 -13.07 -8.46 -10.44
N ASP A 23 -13.38 -8.89 -11.65
CA ASP A 23 -13.38 -10.29 -12.06
C ASP A 23 -12.88 -10.49 -13.51
N ALA A 24 -12.65 -11.74 -13.89
CA ALA A 24 -12.17 -12.09 -15.21
C ALA A 24 -13.19 -11.72 -16.33
N ALA A 25 -14.49 -11.71 -16.05
CA ALA A 25 -15.53 -11.40 -17.04
C ALA A 25 -15.47 -9.93 -17.45
N ASN A 26 -15.01 -9.06 -16.54
CA ASN A 26 -14.78 -7.63 -16.78
C ASN A 26 -13.34 -7.31 -17.25
N GLY A 27 -12.56 -8.33 -17.61
CA GLY A 27 -11.23 -8.19 -18.20
C GLY A 27 -10.13 -7.88 -17.18
N TYR A 28 -10.35 -8.16 -15.89
CA TYR A 28 -9.30 -8.07 -14.87
C TYR A 28 -8.46 -9.35 -14.84
N GLU A 29 -7.17 -9.17 -14.60
CA GLU A 29 -6.22 -10.26 -14.44
C GLU A 29 -5.88 -10.47 -12.97
N LEU A 30 -5.37 -11.68 -12.65
CA LEU A 30 -4.85 -11.96 -11.33
C LEU A 30 -3.54 -11.21 -11.10
N ALA A 31 -3.44 -10.52 -9.98
CA ALA A 31 -2.23 -9.84 -9.55
C ALA A 31 -2.14 -9.84 -8.02
N GLY A 32 -0.97 -9.46 -7.48
CA GLY A 32 -0.76 -9.37 -6.04
C GLY A 32 -1.69 -8.35 -5.39
N ALA A 33 -2.37 -8.76 -4.32
CA ALA A 33 -3.19 -7.92 -3.48
C ALA A 33 -2.92 -8.22 -2.00
N TYR A 34 -3.20 -7.26 -1.12
CA TYR A 34 -3.11 -7.47 0.32
C TYR A 34 -4.47 -7.86 0.89
N GLU A 35 -4.54 -9.05 1.47
CA GLU A 35 -5.73 -9.54 2.16
C GLU A 35 -5.35 -10.16 3.51
N ASN A 36 -6.01 -9.71 4.60
CA ASN A 36 -5.81 -10.22 5.97
C ASN A 36 -4.35 -10.26 6.45
N GLY A 37 -3.51 -9.33 5.98
CA GLY A 37 -2.10 -9.26 6.36
C GLY A 37 -1.18 -10.15 5.53
N GLN A 38 -1.67 -10.72 4.44
CA GLN A 38 -0.91 -11.57 3.51
C GLN A 38 -1.01 -11.04 2.08
N THR A 39 -0.02 -11.37 1.26
CA THR A 39 -0.08 -11.15 -0.18
C THR A 39 -0.78 -12.34 -0.82
N VAL A 40 -1.87 -12.07 -1.53
CA VAL A 40 -2.67 -13.06 -2.25
C VAL A 40 -2.78 -12.70 -3.73
N GLN A 41 -3.10 -13.66 -4.58
CA GLN A 41 -3.48 -13.40 -5.97
C GLN A 41 -4.98 -13.10 -6.04
N SER A 42 -5.33 -11.91 -6.52
CA SER A 42 -6.72 -11.46 -6.65
C SER A 42 -6.94 -10.72 -7.95
N TYR A 43 -8.17 -10.79 -8.49
CA TYR A 43 -8.54 -9.95 -9.61
C TYR A 43 -8.56 -8.49 -9.23
N GLY A 44 -8.06 -7.62 -10.13
CA GLY A 44 -7.97 -6.19 -9.87
C GLY A 44 -6.80 -5.77 -8.98
N GLY A 45 -5.78 -6.63 -8.80
CA GLY A 45 -4.49 -6.20 -8.28
C GLY A 45 -4.00 -4.97 -9.05
N GLY A 46 -3.54 -3.92 -8.34
CA GLY A 46 -3.18 -2.63 -8.93
C GLY A 46 -4.30 -1.58 -8.98
N VAL A 47 -5.58 -1.95 -8.84
CA VAL A 47 -6.70 -0.98 -8.80
C VAL A 47 -6.52 0.04 -7.68
N CYS A 48 -6.03 -0.37 -6.51
CA CYS A 48 -5.74 0.54 -5.41
C CYS A 48 -4.66 1.58 -5.76
N GLN A 49 -3.68 1.22 -6.58
CA GLN A 49 -2.68 2.19 -7.05
C GLN A 49 -3.29 3.20 -8.04
N VAL A 50 -4.22 2.76 -8.87
CA VAL A 50 -4.98 3.63 -9.78
C VAL A 50 -5.85 4.60 -8.98
N SER A 51 -6.62 4.11 -8.00
CA SER A 51 -7.45 4.96 -7.15
C SER A 51 -6.62 5.93 -6.30
N THR A 52 -5.47 5.49 -5.79
CA THR A 52 -4.52 6.35 -5.07
C THR A 52 -3.98 7.47 -5.96
N THR A 53 -3.65 7.17 -7.22
CA THR A 53 -3.18 8.20 -8.16
C THR A 53 -4.27 9.22 -8.46
N LEU A 54 -5.50 8.75 -8.69
CA LEU A 54 -6.66 9.64 -8.86
C LEU A 54 -6.93 10.47 -7.60
N TYR A 55 -6.89 9.86 -6.40
CA TYR A 55 -7.08 10.57 -5.14
C TYR A 55 -6.12 11.75 -4.99
N ASN A 56 -4.84 11.55 -5.30
CA ASN A 56 -3.86 12.62 -5.23
C ASN A 56 -4.13 13.75 -6.25
N ALA A 57 -4.62 13.42 -7.45
CA ALA A 57 -5.05 14.45 -8.41
C ALA A 57 -6.28 15.21 -7.90
N VAL A 58 -7.25 14.51 -7.31
CA VAL A 58 -8.50 15.07 -6.74
C VAL A 58 -8.20 16.07 -5.63
N ILE A 59 -7.36 15.70 -4.65
CA ILE A 59 -7.02 16.61 -3.54
C ILE A 59 -6.21 17.82 -4.01
N LEU A 60 -5.31 17.66 -4.99
CA LEU A 60 -4.56 18.77 -5.59
C LEU A 60 -5.45 19.73 -6.36
N ALA A 61 -6.53 19.22 -6.97
CA ALA A 61 -7.59 20.05 -7.56
C ALA A 61 -8.53 20.65 -6.52
N GLU A 62 -8.35 20.34 -5.23
CA GLU A 62 -9.20 20.76 -4.11
C GLU A 62 -10.68 20.37 -4.28
N LEU A 63 -10.94 19.23 -4.94
CA LEU A 63 -12.29 18.67 -4.99
C LEU A 63 -12.66 18.04 -3.64
N GLU A 64 -13.96 18.06 -3.31
CA GLU A 64 -14.48 17.53 -2.06
C GLU A 64 -14.45 15.99 -2.07
N VAL A 65 -13.64 15.39 -1.23
CA VAL A 65 -13.59 13.93 -1.02
C VAL A 65 -14.64 13.54 0.00
N THR A 66 -15.67 12.80 -0.43
CA THR A 66 -16.80 12.35 0.41
C THR A 66 -16.55 10.97 1.03
N GLU A 67 -15.78 10.13 0.36
CA GLU A 67 -15.36 8.82 0.90
C GLU A 67 -13.92 8.50 0.52
N ARG A 68 -13.14 8.07 1.49
CA ARG A 68 -11.78 7.54 1.29
C ARG A 68 -11.43 6.60 2.41
N SER A 69 -10.88 5.45 2.06
CA SER A 69 -10.32 4.48 3.00
C SER A 69 -8.83 4.28 2.75
N ASN A 70 -8.02 4.19 3.83
CA ASN A 70 -6.65 3.74 3.68
C ASN A 70 -6.55 2.21 3.58
N HIS A 71 -5.41 1.72 3.10
CA HIS A 71 -5.11 0.29 3.14
C HIS A 71 -5.05 -0.22 4.59
N SER A 72 -5.30 -1.51 4.78
CA SER A 72 -5.19 -2.14 6.10
C SER A 72 -3.75 -2.19 6.61
N MET A 73 -2.78 -2.31 5.70
CA MET A 73 -1.33 -2.26 5.95
C MET A 73 -0.71 -1.16 5.12
N ILE A 74 0.48 -0.70 5.53
CA ILE A 74 1.22 0.33 4.79
C ILE A 74 1.57 -0.14 3.38
N VAL A 75 1.39 0.74 2.41
CA VAL A 75 1.85 0.55 1.03
C VAL A 75 3.11 1.38 0.78
N THR A 76 3.94 0.95 -0.16
CA THR A 76 5.26 1.57 -0.39
C THR A 76 5.30 2.57 -1.55
N TYR A 77 4.26 2.59 -2.39
CA TYR A 77 4.22 3.42 -3.60
C TYR A 77 3.71 4.85 -3.37
N VAL A 78 3.30 5.17 -2.14
CA VAL A 78 2.86 6.52 -1.75
C VAL A 78 3.17 6.74 -0.27
N LYS A 79 3.27 8.00 0.16
CA LYS A 79 3.45 8.34 1.58
C LYS A 79 2.21 7.97 2.40
N PRO A 80 2.36 7.66 3.70
CA PRO A 80 1.23 7.40 4.58
C PRO A 80 0.14 8.48 4.50
N SER A 81 -1.11 8.09 4.61
CA SER A 81 -2.31 8.94 4.49
C SER A 81 -2.56 9.56 3.10
N MET A 82 -1.74 9.26 2.10
CA MET A 82 -1.93 9.68 0.72
C MET A 82 -2.49 8.56 -0.17
N ASP A 83 -2.79 7.40 0.38
CA ASP A 83 -3.38 6.26 -0.31
C ASP A 83 -4.91 6.27 -0.30
N ALA A 84 -5.52 5.61 -1.27
CA ALA A 84 -6.96 5.36 -1.33
C ALA A 84 -7.20 3.91 -1.78
N ALA A 85 -7.66 3.07 -0.85
CA ALA A 85 -7.91 1.65 -1.09
C ALA A 85 -9.32 1.42 -1.62
N ILE A 86 -9.43 0.52 -2.58
CA ILE A 86 -10.71 0.00 -3.08
C ILE A 86 -10.83 -1.47 -2.67
N ALA A 87 -11.95 -1.84 -2.06
CA ALA A 87 -12.21 -3.22 -1.68
C ALA A 87 -13.70 -3.51 -1.64
N GLY A 88 -14.21 -4.15 -2.69
CA GLY A 88 -15.64 -4.41 -2.83
C GLY A 88 -16.46 -3.13 -2.67
N ASP A 89 -17.62 -3.27 -2.03
CA ASP A 89 -18.55 -2.19 -1.74
C ASP A 89 -18.28 -1.48 -0.37
N TYR A 90 -17.28 -1.94 0.40
CA TYR A 90 -17.00 -1.43 1.74
C TYR A 90 -15.80 -0.48 1.82
N LYS A 91 -15.05 -0.31 0.72
CA LYS A 91 -14.00 0.71 0.58
C LYS A 91 -14.06 1.30 -0.81
N ASP A 92 -14.38 2.55 -0.90
CA ASP A 92 -14.41 3.31 -2.14
C ASP A 92 -13.62 4.62 -2.02
N LEU A 93 -13.35 5.22 -3.16
CA LEU A 93 -12.97 6.61 -3.29
C LEU A 93 -14.12 7.33 -3.98
N LYS A 94 -14.76 8.26 -3.25
CA LYS A 94 -15.80 9.13 -3.78
C LYS A 94 -15.42 10.59 -3.59
N PHE A 95 -15.77 11.39 -4.55
CA PHE A 95 -15.56 12.83 -4.50
C PHE A 95 -16.61 13.55 -5.34
N VAL A 96 -16.87 14.80 -4.99
CA VAL A 96 -17.86 15.66 -5.65
C VAL A 96 -17.14 16.78 -6.39
N ASN A 97 -17.63 17.12 -7.57
CA ASN A 97 -17.28 18.37 -8.20
C ASN A 97 -17.96 19.54 -7.43
N ASN A 98 -17.23 20.11 -6.49
CA ASN A 98 -17.64 21.26 -5.68
C ASN A 98 -17.32 22.62 -6.34
N GLN A 99 -16.96 22.61 -7.64
CA GLN A 99 -16.74 23.82 -8.42
C GLN A 99 -18.05 24.26 -9.10
N ASP A 100 -18.12 25.53 -9.53
CA ASP A 100 -19.28 26.08 -10.21
C ASP A 100 -19.35 25.73 -11.70
N VAL A 101 -18.30 25.07 -12.23
CA VAL A 101 -18.17 24.68 -13.63
C VAL A 101 -17.88 23.16 -13.77
N PRO A 102 -18.21 22.55 -14.91
CA PRO A 102 -17.85 21.17 -15.17
C PRO A 102 -16.34 20.97 -15.15
N ILE A 103 -15.90 19.83 -14.61
CA ILE A 103 -14.52 19.36 -14.70
C ILE A 103 -14.43 18.18 -15.66
N TYR A 104 -13.27 18.01 -16.26
CA TYR A 104 -12.98 16.89 -17.13
C TYR A 104 -11.81 16.09 -16.55
N ILE A 105 -12.04 14.79 -16.31
CA ILE A 105 -11.06 13.87 -15.77
C ILE A 105 -10.56 12.97 -16.89
N GLU A 106 -9.26 12.98 -17.13
CA GLU A 106 -8.60 12.11 -18.08
C GLU A 106 -7.65 11.16 -17.36
N GLY A 107 -7.89 9.84 -17.50
CA GLY A 107 -6.99 8.81 -17.02
C GLY A 107 -6.37 8.04 -18.18
N TYR A 108 -5.04 7.88 -18.18
CA TYR A 108 -4.32 7.12 -19.20
C TYR A 108 -3.09 6.42 -18.65
N THR A 109 -2.58 5.46 -19.41
CA THR A 109 -1.33 4.78 -19.10
C THR A 109 -0.28 5.06 -20.18
N SER A 110 0.97 5.24 -19.77
CA SER A 110 2.11 5.34 -20.66
C SER A 110 3.28 4.55 -20.08
N GLY A 111 3.77 3.58 -20.81
CA GLY A 111 4.72 2.61 -20.28
C GLY A 111 4.10 1.83 -19.11
N LYS A 112 4.78 1.87 -17.96
CA LYS A 112 4.31 1.23 -16.69
C LYS A 112 3.63 2.21 -15.73
N ASN A 113 3.39 3.44 -16.16
CA ASN A 113 2.83 4.49 -15.31
C ASN A 113 1.36 4.74 -15.63
N VAL A 114 0.58 5.10 -14.60
CA VAL A 114 -0.78 5.63 -14.71
C VAL A 114 -0.76 7.12 -14.42
N TYR A 115 -1.55 7.87 -15.18
CA TYR A 115 -1.66 9.32 -15.09
C TYR A 115 -3.11 9.73 -14.98
N PHE A 116 -3.37 10.76 -14.19
CA PHE A 116 -4.64 11.45 -14.15
C PHE A 116 -4.44 12.95 -14.29
N ASN A 117 -5.20 13.53 -15.21
CA ASN A 117 -5.30 14.97 -15.38
C ASN A 117 -6.74 15.40 -15.05
N ILE A 118 -6.87 16.47 -14.29
CA ILE A 118 -8.17 17.11 -14.01
C ILE A 118 -8.11 18.50 -14.61
N TYR A 119 -9.01 18.75 -15.56
CA TYR A 119 -9.14 20.02 -16.25
C TYR A 119 -10.41 20.72 -15.77
N GLY A 120 -10.32 22.00 -15.57
CA GLY A 120 -11.41 22.85 -15.14
C GLY A 120 -11.03 24.33 -15.27
N GLU A 121 -11.83 25.19 -14.70
CA GLU A 121 -11.51 26.63 -14.62
C GLU A 121 -10.69 26.88 -13.35
N GLU A 122 -9.52 27.52 -13.48
CA GLU A 122 -8.72 27.90 -12.33
C GLU A 122 -9.30 29.20 -11.69
N THR A 123 -9.94 29.04 -10.55
CA THR A 123 -10.57 30.14 -9.81
C THR A 123 -9.73 30.62 -8.62
N ARG A 124 -8.67 29.92 -8.29
CA ARG A 124 -7.78 30.24 -7.16
C ARG A 124 -6.84 31.38 -7.52
N PRO A 125 -6.52 32.28 -6.58
CA PRO A 125 -5.52 33.32 -6.81
C PRO A 125 -4.16 32.72 -7.18
N ALA A 126 -3.48 33.30 -8.17
CA ALA A 126 -2.19 32.79 -8.69
C ALA A 126 -1.06 32.75 -7.63
N ASN A 127 -1.18 33.55 -6.57
CA ASN A 127 -0.24 33.56 -5.45
C ASN A 127 -0.59 32.58 -4.33
N ARG A 128 -1.70 31.83 -4.44
CA ARG A 128 -2.13 30.81 -3.50
C ARG A 128 -1.63 29.44 -3.98
N LYS A 129 -0.99 28.69 -3.10
CA LYS A 129 -0.52 27.34 -3.36
C LYS A 129 -1.01 26.41 -2.26
N VAL A 130 -1.46 25.22 -2.65
CA VAL A 130 -1.84 24.14 -1.74
C VAL A 130 -0.85 23.00 -1.85
N THR A 131 -0.42 22.46 -0.72
CA THR A 131 0.43 21.29 -0.62
C THR A 131 -0.13 20.32 0.42
N TYR A 132 0.21 19.04 0.27
CA TYR A 132 -0.18 18.00 1.21
C TYR A 132 1.06 17.37 1.81
N GLU A 133 1.12 17.34 3.15
CA GLU A 133 2.26 16.84 3.91
C GLU A 133 1.86 15.66 4.76
N SER A 134 2.47 14.51 4.50
CA SER A 134 2.27 13.29 5.29
C SER A 134 3.14 13.31 6.54
N GLU A 135 2.54 13.02 7.68
CA GLU A 135 3.22 12.90 8.97
C GLU A 135 2.90 11.54 9.60
N VAL A 136 3.93 10.82 10.02
CA VAL A 136 3.80 9.64 10.87
C VAL A 136 3.73 10.08 12.32
N VAL A 137 2.59 9.82 12.97
CA VAL A 137 2.32 10.20 14.36
C VAL A 137 2.87 9.15 15.32
N SER A 138 2.73 7.87 14.96
CA SER A 138 3.29 6.77 15.76
C SER A 138 3.57 5.55 14.89
N GLU A 139 4.53 4.75 15.35
CA GLU A 139 4.90 3.47 14.77
C GLU A 139 4.70 2.35 15.77
N GLN A 140 4.33 1.16 15.27
CA GLN A 140 4.22 -0.06 16.05
C GLN A 140 5.03 -1.17 15.39
N ASP A 141 6.14 -1.57 16.02
CA ASP A 141 6.88 -2.77 15.61
C ASP A 141 6.15 -4.01 16.16
N PRO A 142 5.65 -4.91 15.31
CA PRO A 142 4.96 -6.11 15.76
C PRO A 142 5.91 -7.24 16.19
N GLY A 143 7.21 -7.09 16.00
CA GLY A 143 8.20 -8.12 16.31
C GLY A 143 8.17 -9.33 15.39
N THR A 144 8.64 -10.47 15.94
CA THR A 144 8.68 -11.77 15.26
C THR A 144 7.81 -12.77 16.03
N GLN A 145 7.02 -13.55 15.29
CA GLN A 145 6.26 -14.67 15.81
C GLN A 145 6.87 -15.98 15.28
N PHE A 146 7.16 -16.92 16.18
CA PHE A 146 7.65 -18.24 15.82
C PHE A 146 6.50 -19.25 15.89
N VAL A 147 6.37 -20.06 14.84
CA VAL A 147 5.28 -21.05 14.71
C VAL A 147 5.89 -22.43 14.53
N ALA A 148 5.52 -23.37 15.41
CA ALA A 148 5.91 -24.76 15.29
C ALA A 148 5.28 -25.39 14.05
N THR A 149 6.07 -26.13 13.28
CA THR A 149 5.61 -26.91 12.11
C THR A 149 6.00 -28.37 12.24
N GLY A 150 5.40 -29.23 11.40
CA GLY A 150 5.78 -30.64 11.27
C GLY A 150 7.04 -30.88 10.46
N ASP A 151 7.76 -29.85 10.08
CA ASP A 151 9.03 -29.97 9.39
C ASP A 151 10.11 -30.54 10.31
N PRO A 152 11.20 -31.11 9.74
CA PRO A 152 12.31 -31.66 10.54
C PRO A 152 12.93 -30.61 11.47
N VAL A 153 13.31 -31.03 12.68
CA VAL A 153 14.10 -30.22 13.63
C VAL A 153 15.36 -29.67 12.94
N GLY A 154 15.69 -28.42 13.22
CA GLY A 154 16.80 -27.71 12.58
C GLY A 154 16.40 -26.93 11.31
N THR A 155 15.15 -27.06 10.84
CA THR A 155 14.64 -26.27 9.72
C THR A 155 13.96 -25.01 10.19
N MET A 156 14.14 -23.91 9.46
CA MET A 156 13.45 -22.64 9.64
C MET A 156 13.10 -22.04 8.29
N SER A 157 11.90 -21.46 8.20
CA SER A 157 11.47 -20.72 7.00
C SER A 157 10.66 -19.49 7.39
N VAL A 158 10.74 -18.44 6.58
CA VAL A 158 9.91 -17.24 6.77
C VAL A 158 8.67 -17.38 5.90
N SER A 159 7.50 -17.49 6.51
CA SER A 159 6.22 -17.56 5.80
C SER A 159 5.55 -16.21 5.63
N GLN A 160 5.95 -15.21 6.42
CA GLN A 160 5.45 -13.84 6.32
C GLN A 160 6.53 -12.84 6.71
N GLY A 161 6.68 -11.79 5.91
CA GLY A 161 7.50 -10.63 6.23
C GLY A 161 6.88 -9.75 7.33
N LYS A 162 7.69 -8.95 7.99
CA LYS A 162 7.24 -7.96 8.98
C LYS A 162 6.63 -6.74 8.29
N HIS A 163 5.45 -6.32 8.76
CA HIS A 163 4.84 -5.04 8.38
C HIS A 163 4.69 -4.17 9.63
N VAL A 164 5.38 -3.05 9.66
CA VAL A 164 5.27 -2.07 10.74
C VAL A 164 3.90 -1.40 10.67
N GLY A 165 3.25 -1.26 11.81
CA GLY A 165 2.00 -0.50 11.94
C GLY A 165 2.29 1.00 12.05
N TYR A 166 1.39 1.82 11.50
CA TYR A 166 1.51 3.27 11.54
C TYR A 166 0.18 3.93 11.90
N VAL A 167 0.25 4.98 12.70
CA VAL A 167 -0.78 6.02 12.73
C VAL A 167 -0.19 7.23 12.03
N ALA A 168 -0.88 7.71 11.01
CA ALA A 168 -0.43 8.83 10.20
C ALA A 168 -1.55 9.84 9.96
N GLN A 169 -1.17 11.05 9.64
CA GLN A 169 -2.09 12.10 9.22
C GLN A 169 -1.54 12.84 8.00
N LEU A 170 -2.45 13.39 7.23
CA LEU A 170 -2.15 14.23 6.08
C LEU A 170 -2.55 15.66 6.42
N TRP A 171 -1.60 16.57 6.31
CA TRP A 171 -1.84 17.99 6.47
C TRP A 171 -2.15 18.63 5.11
N LYS A 172 -3.19 19.45 5.05
CA LYS A 172 -3.39 20.40 3.97
C LYS A 172 -2.77 21.72 4.40
N VAL A 173 -1.81 22.19 3.62
CA VAL A 173 -1.08 23.42 3.88
C VAL A 173 -1.36 24.41 2.76
N VAL A 174 -1.87 25.57 3.11
CA VAL A 174 -2.14 26.66 2.18
C VAL A 174 -1.12 27.76 2.40
N THR A 175 -0.46 28.16 1.34
CA THR A 175 0.47 29.31 1.36
C THR A 175 -0.04 30.41 0.42
N VAL A 176 0.12 31.66 0.82
CA VAL A 176 -0.17 32.85 0.02
C VAL A 176 1.08 33.72 -0.04
N ASN A 177 1.55 34.03 -1.24
CA ASN A 177 2.82 34.74 -1.44
C ASN A 177 4.02 34.05 -0.77
N GLY A 178 4.00 32.71 -0.68
CA GLY A 178 5.04 31.92 -0.03
C GLY A 178 5.00 31.89 1.51
N VAL A 179 4.00 32.51 2.14
CA VAL A 179 3.78 32.50 3.59
C VAL A 179 2.65 31.52 3.91
N GLU A 180 2.84 30.65 4.89
CA GLU A 180 1.82 29.71 5.34
C GLU A 180 0.66 30.51 5.97
N GLU A 181 -0.54 30.34 5.40
CA GLU A 181 -1.78 30.96 5.84
C GLU A 181 -2.61 30.03 6.73
N SER A 182 -2.64 28.74 6.35
CA SER A 182 -3.32 27.72 7.14
C SER A 182 -2.65 26.35 7.02
N ARG A 183 -2.81 25.57 8.08
CA ARG A 183 -2.40 24.18 8.18
C ARG A 183 -3.47 23.41 8.94
N GLU A 184 -4.08 22.45 8.31
CA GLU A 184 -5.14 21.66 8.93
C GLU A 184 -4.96 20.16 8.64
N VAL A 185 -5.42 19.31 9.56
CA VAL A 185 -5.42 17.87 9.33
C VAL A 185 -6.50 17.53 8.32
N PHE A 186 -6.09 17.12 7.13
CA PHE A 186 -6.98 16.77 6.04
C PHE A 186 -7.60 15.39 6.21
N ASN A 187 -6.78 14.39 6.60
CA ASN A 187 -7.25 13.05 6.96
C ASN A 187 -6.30 12.36 7.95
N LYS A 188 -6.77 11.23 8.50
CA LYS A 188 -5.99 10.34 9.36
C LYS A 188 -6.07 8.91 8.84
N SER A 189 -5.03 8.12 9.08
CA SER A 189 -4.93 6.73 8.67
C SER A 189 -4.30 5.88 9.75
N THR A 190 -4.80 4.65 9.90
CA THR A 190 -4.22 3.64 10.78
C THR A 190 -3.90 2.41 9.95
N TYR A 191 -2.63 2.04 9.92
CA TYR A 191 -2.13 0.85 9.25
C TYR A 191 -1.79 -0.20 10.29
N LYS A 192 -2.33 -1.41 10.12
CA LYS A 192 -2.14 -2.51 11.05
C LYS A 192 -0.71 -3.02 10.99
N ALA A 193 -0.15 -3.28 12.17
CA ALA A 193 1.07 -4.04 12.31
C ALA A 193 0.81 -5.53 12.04
N SER A 194 1.78 -6.22 11.43
CA SER A 194 1.73 -7.66 11.22
C SER A 194 3.13 -8.26 11.46
N PRO A 195 3.28 -9.24 12.36
CA PRO A 195 4.58 -9.76 12.74
C PRO A 195 5.26 -10.51 11.58
N LYS A 196 6.60 -10.56 11.62
CA LYS A 196 7.32 -11.57 10.85
C LYS A 196 6.94 -12.94 11.39
N ILE A 197 6.52 -13.87 10.51
CA ILE A 197 6.22 -15.26 10.88
C ILE A 197 7.38 -16.14 10.44
N VAL A 198 7.99 -16.80 11.43
CA VAL A 198 9.06 -17.74 11.22
C VAL A 198 8.56 -19.13 11.62
N ASN A 199 8.44 -20.02 10.65
CA ASN A 199 8.13 -21.43 10.87
C ASN A 199 9.37 -22.14 11.39
N VAL A 200 9.21 -22.98 12.42
CA VAL A 200 10.28 -23.75 13.05
C VAL A 200 9.88 -25.20 13.07
N GLY A 201 10.70 -26.03 12.43
CA GLY A 201 10.50 -27.49 12.38
C GLY A 201 10.68 -28.13 13.75
N THR A 202 9.72 -28.98 14.13
CA THR A 202 9.69 -29.66 15.43
C THR A 202 9.71 -31.19 15.34
N ALA A 203 9.59 -31.76 14.12
CA ALA A 203 9.58 -33.21 13.93
C ALA A 203 10.99 -33.83 14.03
N SER A 204 11.15 -34.84 14.88
CA SER A 204 12.38 -35.63 15.01
C SER A 204 12.05 -37.03 15.50
N GLU A 205 12.85 -38.02 15.09
CA GLU A 205 12.82 -39.34 15.68
C GLU A 205 13.42 -39.36 17.11
N ASP A 206 14.29 -38.37 17.43
CA ASP A 206 14.75 -38.13 18.80
C ASP A 206 13.76 -37.24 19.58
N PRO A 207 13.07 -37.82 20.59
CA PRO A 207 12.14 -37.07 21.43
C PRO A 207 12.81 -35.90 22.16
N ASN A 208 14.10 -35.96 22.49
CA ASN A 208 14.80 -34.89 23.18
C ASN A 208 15.01 -33.69 22.26
N ALA A 209 15.23 -33.90 20.95
CA ALA A 209 15.37 -32.85 19.97
C ALA A 209 14.05 -32.07 19.83
N SER A 210 12.93 -32.78 19.63
CA SER A 210 11.59 -32.18 19.58
C SER A 210 11.24 -31.41 20.86
N ALA A 211 11.56 -31.99 22.04
CA ALA A 211 11.31 -31.36 23.33
C ALA A 211 12.16 -30.10 23.52
N THR A 212 13.41 -30.10 23.09
CA THR A 212 14.32 -28.94 23.16
C THR A 212 13.78 -27.76 22.35
N ILE A 213 13.36 -28.01 21.08
CA ILE A 213 12.77 -26.96 20.25
C ILE A 213 11.44 -26.49 20.83
N GLY A 214 10.59 -27.41 21.29
CA GLY A 214 9.32 -27.05 21.92
C GLY A 214 9.49 -26.17 23.16
N ALA A 215 10.46 -26.49 24.02
CA ALA A 215 10.79 -25.68 25.18
C ALA A 215 11.31 -24.27 24.79
N ALA A 216 12.16 -24.19 23.77
CA ALA A 216 12.65 -22.92 23.26
C ALA A 216 11.52 -22.05 22.70
N LEU A 217 10.62 -22.63 21.88
CA LEU A 217 9.44 -21.95 21.35
C LEU A 217 8.53 -21.43 22.45
N ALA A 218 8.36 -22.17 23.55
CA ALA A 218 7.56 -21.76 24.68
C ALA A 218 8.11 -20.53 25.42
N THR A 219 9.39 -20.20 25.27
CA THR A 219 9.98 -18.98 25.85
C THR A 219 9.56 -17.71 25.12
N GLY A 220 9.25 -17.81 23.82
CA GLY A 220 9.02 -16.66 22.94
C GLY A 220 10.26 -15.80 22.71
N ASP A 221 11.41 -16.18 23.27
CA ASP A 221 12.67 -15.45 23.11
C ASP A 221 13.39 -15.85 21.84
N GLU A 222 13.57 -14.88 20.95
CA GLU A 222 14.18 -15.07 19.63
C GLU A 222 15.58 -15.68 19.70
N GLY A 223 16.41 -15.18 20.62
CA GLY A 223 17.78 -15.68 20.81
C GLY A 223 17.79 -17.13 21.25
N THR A 224 16.95 -17.51 22.22
CA THR A 224 16.80 -18.88 22.71
C THR A 224 16.35 -19.82 21.61
N ILE A 225 15.39 -19.40 20.78
CA ILE A 225 14.86 -20.21 19.67
C ILE A 225 15.95 -20.46 18.63
N TYR A 226 16.65 -19.41 18.17
CA TYR A 226 17.74 -19.55 17.21
C TYR A 226 18.86 -20.41 17.75
N ALA A 227 19.24 -20.28 19.02
CA ALA A 227 20.28 -21.10 19.65
C ALA A 227 19.87 -22.57 19.72
N ALA A 228 18.60 -22.86 20.03
CA ALA A 228 18.11 -24.24 20.06
C ALA A 228 18.10 -24.87 18.66
N VAL A 229 17.62 -24.15 17.63
CA VAL A 229 17.62 -24.63 16.25
C VAL A 229 19.03 -24.89 15.73
N ALA A 230 19.98 -24.00 16.03
CA ALA A 230 21.37 -24.12 15.59
C ALA A 230 22.06 -25.41 16.08
N GLN A 231 21.65 -25.96 17.22
CA GLN A 231 22.20 -27.23 17.75
C GLN A 231 21.92 -28.41 16.80
N PHE A 232 20.83 -28.36 16.04
CA PHE A 232 20.40 -29.42 15.15
C PHE A 232 20.72 -29.16 13.68
N THR A 233 20.95 -27.90 13.30
CA THR A 233 21.30 -27.52 11.91
C THR A 233 22.67 -28.06 11.53
N ALA A 234 23.62 -28.09 12.46
CA ALA A 234 24.95 -28.61 12.24
C ALA A 234 24.96 -30.16 12.01
N ALA A 235 23.97 -30.87 12.57
CA ALA A 235 23.82 -32.31 12.37
C ALA A 235 23.18 -32.64 11.00
N ALA A 236 22.32 -31.80 10.48
CA ALA A 236 21.66 -31.96 9.18
C ALA A 236 22.59 -31.68 7.99
N ALA A 237 23.62 -30.84 8.16
CA ALA A 237 24.61 -30.50 7.13
C ALA A 237 25.57 -31.66 6.77
N ALA A 238 25.48 -32.78 7.48
CA ALA A 238 26.28 -33.98 7.19
C ALA A 238 25.66 -34.92 6.16
N THR A 239 24.44 -34.63 5.66
CA THR A 239 23.78 -35.43 4.61
C THR A 239 23.63 -34.58 3.35
N PRO A 240 24.26 -34.92 2.19
CA PRO A 240 24.12 -34.10 0.99
C PRO A 240 22.78 -34.37 0.33
N GLU A 241 21.81 -33.45 0.51
CA GLU A 241 20.62 -33.40 -0.32
C GLU A 241 20.79 -32.39 -1.45
N GLN A 242 20.35 -32.80 -2.64
CA GLN A 242 20.33 -31.97 -3.86
C GLN A 242 19.53 -30.67 -3.71
N PRO A 243 19.94 -29.58 -4.35
CA PRO A 243 19.21 -28.33 -4.27
C PRO A 243 17.87 -28.43 -4.99
N ALA A 244 16.78 -28.25 -4.27
CA ALA A 244 15.51 -27.91 -4.88
C ALA A 244 15.61 -26.47 -5.43
N GLU A 245 15.37 -26.30 -6.72
CA GLU A 245 15.32 -25.00 -7.39
C GLU A 245 14.30 -24.08 -6.72
N ASN A 246 14.83 -23.09 -6.05
CA ASN A 246 14.05 -22.05 -5.41
C ASN A 246 13.65 -21.03 -6.48
N GLN A 247 12.41 -21.09 -6.92
CA GLN A 247 11.83 -19.97 -7.66
C GLN A 247 11.59 -18.82 -6.69
N SER A 248 12.63 -18.01 -6.49
CA SER A 248 12.51 -16.71 -5.86
C SER A 248 11.64 -15.84 -6.74
N ALA A 249 10.43 -15.54 -6.26
CA ALA A 249 9.67 -14.41 -6.78
C ALA A 249 10.54 -13.17 -6.57
N GLU A 250 11.11 -12.65 -7.64
CA GLU A 250 11.81 -11.38 -7.64
C GLU A 250 10.82 -10.30 -7.17
N GLU A 251 11.06 -9.82 -5.97
CA GLU A 251 10.51 -8.57 -5.45
C GLU A 251 11.10 -7.43 -6.29
N GLN A 252 10.53 -7.18 -7.46
CA GLN A 252 10.82 -5.97 -8.21
C GLN A 252 10.16 -4.80 -7.47
N ALA A 253 10.88 -4.26 -6.49
CA ALA A 253 10.68 -2.93 -5.99
C ALA A 253 10.86 -1.95 -7.16
N ILE A 254 9.78 -1.58 -7.82
CA ILE A 254 9.78 -0.45 -8.73
C ILE A 254 9.77 0.80 -7.84
N VAL A 255 10.97 1.22 -7.47
CA VAL A 255 11.20 2.59 -7.00
C VAL A 255 11.07 3.47 -8.23
N GLY A 256 9.84 3.83 -8.56
CA GLY A 256 9.58 4.96 -9.42
C GLY A 256 9.70 6.20 -8.56
N ASP A 257 10.76 6.95 -8.75
CA ASP A 257 10.92 8.31 -8.24
C ASP A 257 9.82 9.15 -8.89
N GLY A 258 8.62 9.11 -8.28
CA GLY A 258 7.44 9.83 -8.72
C GLY A 258 7.58 11.30 -8.36
N GLN A 259 8.44 11.98 -9.09
CA GLN A 259 8.48 13.43 -9.09
C GLN A 259 7.14 13.92 -9.64
N VAL A 260 6.29 14.45 -8.76
CA VAL A 260 5.08 15.16 -9.14
C VAL A 260 5.53 16.47 -9.77
N ASP A 261 5.62 16.50 -11.08
CA ASP A 261 5.94 17.71 -11.83
C ASP A 261 4.67 18.58 -11.90
N VAL A 262 4.64 19.59 -11.06
CA VAL A 262 3.59 20.62 -11.06
C VAL A 262 4.06 21.73 -12.01
N SER A 263 4.24 21.40 -13.29
CA SER A 263 4.45 22.42 -14.31
C SER A 263 3.09 22.96 -14.74
N GLY A 264 2.66 24.02 -14.09
CA GLY A 264 1.66 24.92 -14.62
C GLY A 264 2.27 25.64 -15.84
N ASP A 265 2.04 25.11 -17.02
CA ASP A 265 2.40 25.81 -18.25
C ASP A 265 1.45 26.97 -18.44
N ASN A 266 1.97 28.14 -18.16
CA ASN A 266 1.36 29.43 -18.43
C ASN A 266 1.54 29.75 -19.93
N GLY A 267 0.79 29.05 -20.78
CA GLY A 267 0.75 29.31 -22.23
C GLY A 267 0.15 30.67 -22.51
N GLY A 268 1.02 31.67 -22.46
CA GLY A 268 0.71 33.04 -22.90
C GLY A 268 0.48 33.12 -24.40
N ASN A 269 -0.59 33.81 -24.73
CA ASN A 269 -0.97 34.39 -26.02
C ASN A 269 0.15 34.79 -26.97
N GLY A 270 -0.11 34.55 -28.23
CA GLY A 270 0.56 35.20 -29.33
C GLY A 270 -0.10 35.00 -30.69
N GLN A 271 -1.06 35.89 -31.00
CA GLN A 271 -1.60 36.19 -32.37
C GLN A 271 -2.41 35.14 -33.08
#